data_8efcef6814e960e4c3b3585ee4e37867
#
_entry.id   8efcef6814e960e4c3b3585ee4e37867
#
_cell.length_a   1.000
_cell.length_b   1.000
_cell.length_c   1.000
_cell.angle_alpha   90.00
_cell.angle_beta   90.00
_cell.angle_gamma   90.00
#
_symmetry.space_group_name_H-M   'P 1'
#
loop_
_entity.id
_entity.type
_entity.pdbx_description
1 polymer ?
#
loop_
_entity_poly.entity_id
_entity_poly.type
_entity_poly.pdbx_seq_one_letter_code
_entity_poly.pdbx_strand_id
1 'polypeptide(L)'
;MIGLHPTHVDENFEFELENVFNYLNSKNFIAVGEIGIDLFRDKTKLQLQMDVFYKQIKWAIKFDLPIVIHCREAYEQIFEVLESFDKNKIRGIFHCFTGNEKQAKKIIDFNMFLGIGGILTFKNSNLQKVVKNISLKKIVLETDSPYLAPQPFSCLLYTSDAAD
;
A
#
# COMPACT_ATOMS: atom_id res chain seq x y z
N MET A 1 -3.07 10.15 7.25
CA MET A 1 -1.83 9.37 7.26
C MET A 1 -0.67 10.20 6.71
N ILE A 2 0.57 9.77 6.92
CA ILE A 2 1.76 10.41 6.37
C ILE A 2 2.82 9.35 6.04
N GLY A 3 3.53 9.56 4.93
CA GLY A 3 4.61 8.68 4.47
C GLY A 3 5.20 9.18 3.16
N LEU A 4 6.38 8.67 2.81
CA LEU A 4 7.01 8.90 1.51
C LEU A 4 6.63 7.73 0.59
N HIS A 5 5.81 8.03 -0.41
CA HIS A 5 5.35 7.05 -1.40
C HIS A 5 6.53 6.57 -2.28
N PRO A 6 6.61 5.28 -2.66
CA PRO A 6 7.75 4.74 -3.40
C PRO A 6 8.02 5.44 -4.74
N THR A 7 7.01 5.97 -5.42
CA THR A 7 7.22 6.71 -6.68
C THR A 7 7.86 8.08 -6.49
N HIS A 8 7.92 8.60 -5.26
CA HIS A 8 8.58 9.85 -4.90
C HIS A 8 9.97 9.65 -4.26
N VAL A 9 10.45 8.41 -4.22
CA VAL A 9 11.79 8.12 -3.75
C VAL A 9 12.80 8.51 -4.84
N ASP A 10 13.48 9.63 -4.63
CA ASP A 10 14.47 10.20 -5.53
C ASP A 10 15.76 10.60 -4.78
N GLU A 11 16.57 11.45 -5.36
CA GLU A 11 17.85 11.91 -4.79
C GLU A 11 17.67 12.71 -3.49
N ASN A 12 16.50 13.29 -3.26
CA ASN A 12 16.16 14.10 -2.08
C ASN A 12 15.44 13.31 -0.99
N PHE A 13 15.34 11.99 -1.11
CA PHE A 13 14.55 11.13 -0.22
C PHE A 13 14.88 11.29 1.26
N GLU A 14 16.14 11.60 1.60
CA GLU A 14 16.54 11.79 3.01
C GLU A 14 15.88 13.02 3.63
N PHE A 15 15.83 14.13 2.89
CA PHE A 15 15.12 15.34 3.31
C PHE A 15 13.63 15.11 3.47
N GLU A 16 13.00 14.41 2.51
CA GLU A 16 11.58 14.08 2.59
C GLU A 16 11.28 13.15 3.78
N LEU A 17 12.13 12.17 4.04
CA LEU A 17 12.01 11.30 5.21
C LEU A 17 12.16 12.06 6.53
N GLU A 18 13.07 13.02 6.59
CA GLU A 18 13.22 13.88 7.77
C GLU A 18 11.95 14.70 8.03
N ASN A 19 11.35 15.26 6.99
CA ASN A 19 10.08 15.97 7.07
C ASN A 19 8.96 15.04 7.59
N VAL A 20 8.82 13.84 7.01
CA VAL A 20 7.84 12.84 7.46
C VAL A 20 8.03 12.52 8.94
N PHE A 21 9.26 12.28 9.37
CA PHE A 21 9.57 11.98 10.77
C PHE A 21 9.26 13.14 11.73
N ASN A 22 9.58 14.37 11.34
CA ASN A 22 9.28 15.56 12.12
C ASN A 22 7.77 15.76 12.27
N TYR A 23 7.00 15.51 11.23
CA TYR A 23 5.54 15.55 11.31
C TYR A 23 4.99 14.44 12.22
N LEU A 24 5.51 13.21 12.13
CA LEU A 24 5.11 12.12 13.03
C LEU A 24 5.36 12.44 14.51
N ASN A 25 6.42 13.20 14.82
CA ASN A 25 6.71 13.63 16.19
C ASN A 25 5.82 14.79 16.68
N SER A 26 5.30 15.59 15.76
CA SER A 26 4.64 16.87 16.12
C SER A 26 3.11 16.86 15.95
N LYS A 27 2.57 15.87 15.24
CA LYS A 27 1.14 15.79 14.91
C LYS A 27 0.60 14.38 15.08
N ASN A 28 -0.69 14.29 15.36
CA ASN A 28 -1.38 13.00 15.45
C ASN A 28 -1.76 12.50 14.06
N PHE A 29 -1.24 11.33 13.70
CA PHE A 29 -1.63 10.60 12.49
C PHE A 29 -2.27 9.27 12.86
N ILE A 30 -3.12 8.75 11.97
CA ILE A 30 -3.82 7.46 12.17
C ILE A 30 -3.09 6.29 11.52
N ALA A 31 -2.13 6.56 10.65
CA ALA A 31 -1.34 5.55 9.94
C ALA A 31 -0.05 6.17 9.37
N VAL A 32 0.95 5.33 9.13
CA VAL A 32 2.09 5.63 8.26
C VAL A 32 1.79 5.08 6.87
N GLY A 33 1.73 5.94 5.87
CA GLY A 33 1.36 5.56 4.50
C GLY A 33 1.07 6.75 3.58
N GLU A 34 0.98 6.53 2.26
CA GLU A 34 1.28 5.24 1.65
C GLU A 34 2.78 5.05 1.54
N ILE A 35 3.24 3.85 1.93
CA ILE A 35 4.66 3.44 1.89
C ILE A 35 4.75 2.09 1.17
N GLY A 36 5.90 1.70 0.68
CA GLY A 36 6.04 0.41 0.01
C GLY A 36 7.00 0.43 -1.17
N ILE A 37 6.69 -0.37 -2.21
CA ILE A 37 7.56 -0.55 -3.37
C ILE A 37 6.72 -0.55 -4.66
N ASP A 38 7.18 0.21 -5.66
CA ASP A 38 6.61 0.28 -7.00
C ASP A 38 7.71 -0.03 -8.04
N LEU A 39 7.60 -1.16 -8.72
CA LEU A 39 8.54 -1.59 -9.75
C LEU A 39 7.97 -1.46 -11.17
N PHE A 40 6.80 -0.85 -11.31
CA PHE A 40 6.15 -0.70 -12.60
C PHE A 40 6.87 0.30 -13.51
N ARG A 41 7.30 1.44 -12.96
CA ARG A 41 7.92 2.50 -13.74
C ARG A 41 9.44 2.43 -13.76
N ASP A 42 10.05 2.19 -12.60
CA ASP A 42 11.50 2.22 -12.44
C ASP A 42 11.96 1.12 -11.47
N LYS A 43 12.68 0.15 -12.00
CA LYS A 43 13.26 -0.97 -11.23
C LYS A 43 14.66 -0.64 -10.70
N THR A 44 15.29 0.42 -11.18
CA THR A 44 16.68 0.77 -10.80
C THR A 44 16.78 1.27 -9.37
N LYS A 45 15.69 1.80 -8.82
CA LYS A 45 15.60 2.32 -7.46
C LYS A 45 15.13 1.29 -6.41
N LEU A 46 15.07 0.00 -6.76
CA LEU A 46 14.55 -1.03 -5.86
C LEU A 46 15.20 -0.99 -4.47
N GLN A 47 16.54 -1.03 -4.40
CA GLN A 47 17.21 -1.06 -3.11
C GLN A 47 16.87 0.18 -2.27
N LEU A 48 16.84 1.34 -2.89
CA LEU A 48 16.49 2.58 -2.22
C LEU A 48 15.05 2.57 -1.70
N GLN A 49 14.09 2.09 -2.51
CA GLN A 49 12.70 1.94 -2.07
C GLN A 49 12.58 0.96 -0.90
N MET A 50 13.32 -0.16 -0.91
CA MET A 50 13.35 -1.13 0.19
C MET A 50 13.87 -0.48 1.49
N ASP A 51 14.96 0.29 1.42
CA ASP A 51 15.55 0.96 2.58
C ASP A 51 14.61 2.03 3.16
N VAL A 52 13.97 2.81 2.30
CA VAL A 52 12.96 3.81 2.67
C VAL A 52 11.74 3.14 3.30
N PHE A 53 11.26 2.05 2.72
CA PHE A 53 10.14 1.29 3.26
C PHE A 53 10.46 0.71 4.63
N TYR A 54 11.60 0.05 4.79
CA TYR A 54 12.08 -0.46 6.06
C TYR A 54 12.13 0.62 7.15
N LYS A 55 12.68 1.79 6.84
CA LYS A 55 12.81 2.92 7.77
C LYS A 55 11.44 3.41 8.24
N GLN A 56 10.48 3.50 7.34
CA GLN A 56 9.11 3.96 7.66
C GLN A 56 8.32 2.93 8.48
N ILE A 57 8.53 1.61 8.27
CA ILE A 57 7.96 0.58 9.15
C ILE A 57 8.49 0.71 10.58
N LYS A 58 9.78 0.99 10.76
CA LYS A 58 10.35 1.25 12.09
C LYS A 58 9.66 2.42 12.80
N TRP A 59 9.30 3.46 12.05
CA TRP A 59 8.55 4.58 12.62
C TRP A 59 7.11 4.18 12.97
N ALA A 60 6.44 3.43 12.12
CA ALA A 60 5.11 2.92 12.44
C ALA A 60 5.11 2.11 13.74
N ILE A 61 6.11 1.24 13.93
CA ILE A 61 6.28 0.50 15.18
C ILE A 61 6.55 1.46 16.36
N LYS A 62 7.46 2.44 16.19
CA LYS A 62 7.80 3.42 17.23
C LYS A 62 6.60 4.22 17.73
N PHE A 63 5.71 4.60 16.81
CA PHE A 63 4.53 5.43 17.11
C PHE A 63 3.25 4.60 17.31
N ASP A 64 3.35 3.27 17.32
CA ASP A 64 2.22 2.33 17.39
C ASP A 64 1.13 2.61 16.36
N LEU A 65 1.51 2.91 15.13
CA LEU A 65 0.63 3.21 14.01
C LEU A 65 0.54 2.03 13.04
N PRO A 66 -0.64 1.78 12.43
CA PRO A 66 -0.74 0.87 11.31
C PRO A 66 -0.03 1.43 10.07
N ILE A 67 0.33 0.53 9.15
CA ILE A 67 0.92 0.89 7.86
C ILE A 67 -0.07 0.71 6.73
N VAL A 68 -0.02 1.62 5.75
CA VAL A 68 -0.75 1.49 4.47
C VAL A 68 0.26 1.25 3.37
N ILE A 69 0.23 0.04 2.81
CA ILE A 69 1.26 -0.44 1.89
C ILE A 69 0.80 -0.31 0.45
N HIS A 70 1.56 0.44 -0.33
CA HIS A 70 1.52 0.43 -1.78
C HIS A 70 2.38 -0.73 -2.31
N CYS A 71 1.81 -1.55 -3.18
CA CYS A 71 2.52 -2.67 -3.79
C CYS A 71 2.20 -2.78 -5.29
N ARG A 72 3.17 -2.49 -6.13
CA ARG A 72 3.02 -2.65 -7.58
C ARG A 72 4.19 -3.40 -8.18
N GLU A 73 3.91 -4.62 -8.69
CA GLU A 73 4.93 -5.56 -9.22
C GLU A 73 6.05 -5.92 -8.22
N ALA A 74 5.80 -5.85 -6.90
CA ALA A 74 6.84 -5.89 -5.86
C ALA A 74 6.48 -6.76 -4.63
N TYR A 75 5.58 -7.73 -4.76
CA TYR A 75 5.14 -8.53 -3.60
C TYR A 75 6.28 -9.24 -2.89
N GLU A 76 7.20 -9.86 -3.62
CA GLU A 76 8.31 -10.62 -3.01
C GLU A 76 9.25 -9.69 -2.24
N GLN A 77 9.56 -8.51 -2.78
CA GLN A 77 10.43 -7.53 -2.13
C GLN A 77 9.77 -6.93 -0.87
N ILE A 78 8.47 -6.66 -0.93
CA ILE A 78 7.72 -6.21 0.24
C ILE A 78 7.71 -7.30 1.32
N PHE A 79 7.50 -8.55 0.95
CA PHE A 79 7.54 -9.65 1.92
C PHE A 79 8.92 -9.83 2.53
N GLU A 80 9.99 -9.71 1.75
CA GLU A 80 11.36 -9.73 2.25
C GLU A 80 11.58 -8.67 3.34
N VAL A 81 11.16 -7.45 3.11
CA VAL A 81 11.26 -6.38 4.12
C VAL A 81 10.38 -6.69 5.34
N LEU A 82 9.15 -7.13 5.16
CA LEU A 82 8.25 -7.44 6.28
C LEU A 82 8.75 -8.61 7.14
N GLU A 83 9.42 -9.60 6.54
CA GLU A 83 10.00 -10.75 7.24
C GLU A 83 11.12 -10.35 8.21
N SER A 84 11.74 -9.18 8.03
CA SER A 84 12.74 -8.66 8.95
C SER A 84 12.17 -8.09 10.26
N PHE A 85 10.85 -8.03 10.39
CA PHE A 85 10.16 -7.51 11.57
C PHE A 85 9.37 -8.59 12.32
N ASP A 86 9.19 -8.38 13.63
CA ASP A 86 8.26 -9.20 14.41
C ASP A 86 6.81 -8.94 13.94
N LYS A 87 6.14 -9.98 13.46
CA LYS A 87 4.76 -9.93 12.94
C LYS A 87 3.74 -9.38 13.94
N ASN A 88 4.02 -9.50 15.24
CA ASN A 88 3.15 -8.99 16.30
C ASN A 88 3.27 -7.47 16.49
N LYS A 89 4.32 -6.86 15.95
CA LYS A 89 4.59 -5.42 16.05
C LYS A 89 4.15 -4.64 14.83
N ILE A 90 3.79 -5.33 13.75
CA ILE A 90 3.34 -4.69 12.51
C ILE A 90 1.87 -5.02 12.28
N ARG A 91 1.11 -4.02 11.84
CA ARG A 91 -0.29 -4.17 11.42
C ARG A 91 -0.61 -3.16 10.34
N GLY A 92 -1.53 -3.46 9.48
CA GLY A 92 -1.87 -2.52 8.42
C GLY A 92 -2.70 -3.14 7.30
N ILE A 93 -2.62 -2.51 6.16
CA ILE A 93 -3.39 -2.86 4.96
C ILE A 93 -2.48 -2.82 3.73
N PHE A 94 -2.63 -3.80 2.85
CA PHE A 94 -2.17 -3.69 1.47
C PHE A 94 -3.23 -2.95 0.68
N HIS A 95 -2.96 -1.69 0.39
CA HIS A 95 -3.83 -0.83 -0.39
C HIS A 95 -3.94 -1.34 -1.82
N CYS A 96 -5.13 -1.23 -2.40
CA CYS A 96 -5.44 -1.59 -3.78
C CYS A 96 -4.90 -2.97 -4.19
N PHE A 97 -5.18 -3.99 -3.36
CA PHE A 97 -4.65 -5.34 -3.57
C PHE A 97 -5.10 -5.93 -4.92
N THR A 98 -4.13 -6.35 -5.71
CA THR A 98 -4.33 -6.97 -7.03
C THR A 98 -3.61 -8.32 -7.18
N GLY A 99 -3.09 -8.85 -6.08
CA GLY A 99 -2.32 -10.09 -6.06
C GLY A 99 -3.13 -11.36 -6.23
N ASN A 100 -2.45 -12.48 -6.17
CA ASN A 100 -3.04 -13.82 -6.22
C ASN A 100 -3.38 -14.36 -4.81
N GLU A 101 -4.00 -15.55 -4.77
CA GLU A 101 -4.43 -16.17 -3.51
C GLU A 101 -3.26 -16.49 -2.55
N LYS A 102 -2.10 -16.90 -3.09
CA LYS A 102 -0.90 -17.17 -2.27
C LYS A 102 -0.40 -15.89 -1.60
N GLN A 103 -0.36 -14.79 -2.34
CA GLN A 103 0.02 -13.48 -1.83
C GLN A 103 -0.99 -12.98 -0.79
N ALA A 104 -2.29 -13.13 -1.05
CA ALA A 104 -3.34 -12.77 -0.08
C ALA A 104 -3.17 -13.53 1.25
N LYS A 105 -2.94 -14.85 1.22
CA LYS A 105 -2.69 -15.64 2.41
C LYS A 105 -1.46 -15.17 3.17
N LYS A 106 -0.36 -14.88 2.45
CA LYS A 106 0.88 -14.39 3.08
C LYS A 106 0.68 -13.04 3.75
N ILE A 107 -0.09 -12.13 3.16
CA ILE A 107 -0.47 -10.85 3.78
C ILE A 107 -1.26 -11.07 5.08
N ILE A 108 -2.21 -11.99 5.07
CA ILE A 108 -3.02 -12.33 6.25
C ILE A 108 -2.17 -12.93 7.37
N ASP A 109 -1.15 -13.73 7.02
CA ASP A 109 -0.19 -14.32 7.95
C ASP A 109 0.69 -13.25 8.63
N PHE A 110 0.87 -12.07 8.02
CA PHE A 110 1.45 -10.88 8.65
C PHE A 110 0.45 -10.09 9.52
N ASN A 111 -0.74 -10.64 9.78
CA ASN A 111 -1.82 -9.97 10.50
C ASN A 111 -2.31 -8.67 9.84
N MET A 112 -2.20 -8.58 8.51
CA MET A 112 -2.65 -7.44 7.73
C MET A 112 -3.97 -7.69 7.02
N PHE A 113 -4.55 -6.63 6.48
CA PHE A 113 -5.79 -6.63 5.73
C PHE A 113 -5.52 -6.41 4.24
N LEU A 114 -6.49 -6.81 3.41
CA LEU A 114 -6.51 -6.56 1.98
C LEU A 114 -7.45 -5.40 1.69
N GLY A 115 -6.93 -4.33 1.11
CA GLY A 115 -7.71 -3.23 0.56
C GLY A 115 -8.30 -3.62 -0.79
N ILE A 116 -9.61 -3.63 -0.90
CA ILE A 116 -10.33 -4.04 -2.10
C ILE A 116 -11.14 -2.88 -2.64
N GLY A 117 -10.73 -2.39 -3.80
CA GLY A 117 -11.37 -1.28 -4.51
C GLY A 117 -12.08 -1.68 -5.80
N GLY A 118 -12.28 -0.71 -6.68
CA GLY A 118 -13.04 -0.85 -7.93
C GLY A 118 -12.56 -1.94 -8.88
N ILE A 119 -11.28 -2.32 -8.81
CA ILE A 119 -10.69 -3.39 -9.64
C ILE A 119 -11.44 -4.74 -9.47
N LEU A 120 -12.06 -4.98 -8.31
CA LEU A 120 -12.89 -6.17 -8.08
C LEU A 120 -13.98 -6.34 -9.13
N THR A 121 -14.47 -5.25 -9.69
CA THR A 121 -15.57 -5.24 -10.67
C THR A 121 -15.09 -5.43 -12.12
N PHE A 122 -13.78 -5.39 -12.38
CA PHE A 122 -13.25 -5.47 -13.73
C PHE A 122 -13.33 -6.89 -14.27
N LYS A 123 -13.88 -7.04 -15.48
CA LYS A 123 -14.13 -8.36 -16.12
C LYS A 123 -12.85 -9.20 -16.29
N ASN A 124 -11.72 -8.54 -16.52
CA ASN A 124 -10.43 -9.19 -16.74
C ASN A 124 -9.63 -9.39 -15.46
N SER A 125 -10.18 -9.03 -14.30
CA SER A 125 -9.52 -9.19 -13.01
C SER A 125 -9.72 -10.61 -12.44
N ASN A 126 -8.64 -11.27 -12.03
CA ASN A 126 -8.73 -12.51 -11.26
C ASN A 126 -9.08 -12.28 -9.78
N LEU A 127 -9.19 -11.02 -9.36
CA LEU A 127 -9.39 -10.65 -7.95
C LEU A 127 -10.69 -11.24 -7.38
N GLN A 128 -11.74 -11.34 -8.18
CA GLN A 128 -13.01 -11.95 -7.76
C GLN A 128 -12.83 -13.41 -7.29
N LYS A 129 -11.96 -14.18 -7.96
CA LYS A 129 -11.66 -15.58 -7.58
C LYS A 129 -10.89 -15.62 -6.27
N VAL A 130 -9.93 -14.71 -6.11
CA VAL A 130 -9.12 -14.62 -4.89
C VAL A 130 -9.99 -14.24 -3.69
N VAL A 131 -10.80 -13.19 -3.82
CA VAL A 131 -11.66 -12.69 -2.73
C VAL A 131 -12.67 -13.71 -2.24
N LYS A 132 -13.21 -14.57 -3.14
CA LYS A 132 -14.11 -15.66 -2.73
C LYS A 132 -13.53 -16.64 -1.73
N ASN A 133 -12.20 -16.80 -1.73
CA ASN A 133 -11.48 -17.73 -0.87
C ASN A 133 -10.90 -17.06 0.39
N ILE A 134 -11.17 -15.77 0.59
CA ILE A 134 -10.65 -14.99 1.70
C ILE A 134 -11.78 -14.61 2.67
N SER A 135 -11.52 -14.69 3.96
CA SER A 135 -12.48 -14.25 4.97
C SER A 135 -12.77 -12.75 4.86
N LEU A 136 -14.03 -12.37 4.85
CA LEU A 136 -14.47 -10.97 4.86
C LEU A 136 -13.88 -10.17 6.04
N LYS A 137 -13.56 -10.84 7.16
CA LYS A 137 -12.91 -10.22 8.31
C LYS A 137 -11.48 -9.70 8.02
N LYS A 138 -10.90 -10.08 6.89
CA LYS A 138 -9.55 -9.67 6.45
C LYS A 138 -9.59 -8.72 5.24
N ILE A 139 -10.77 -8.21 4.89
CA ILE A 139 -10.99 -7.31 3.78
C ILE A 139 -11.45 -5.94 4.30
N VAL A 140 -10.88 -4.89 3.74
CA VAL A 140 -11.32 -3.50 3.90
C VAL A 140 -11.74 -2.98 2.53
N LEU A 141 -12.90 -2.37 2.44
CA LEU A 141 -13.33 -1.70 1.20
C LEU A 141 -12.71 -0.31 1.15
N GLU A 142 -12.23 0.02 -0.02
CA GLU A 142 -11.55 1.30 -0.26
C GLU A 142 -11.79 1.81 -1.68
N THR A 143 -11.25 2.97 -1.97
CA THR A 143 -11.25 3.56 -3.31
C THR A 143 -9.90 4.23 -3.57
N ASP A 144 -9.41 4.11 -4.80
CA ASP A 144 -8.25 4.81 -5.31
C ASP A 144 -8.69 6.04 -6.13
N SER A 145 -9.81 6.62 -5.72
CA SER A 145 -10.42 7.78 -6.40
C SER A 145 -9.41 8.94 -6.52
N PRO A 146 -9.35 9.61 -7.69
CA PRO A 146 -10.25 9.52 -8.85
C PRO A 146 -9.95 8.37 -9.82
N TYR A 147 -9.00 7.49 -9.50
CA TYR A 147 -8.60 6.37 -10.35
C TYR A 147 -9.41 5.11 -10.07
N LEU A 148 -9.33 4.12 -10.99
CA LEU A 148 -9.85 2.76 -10.82
C LEU A 148 -11.33 2.66 -10.43
N ALA A 149 -12.17 3.54 -10.97
CA ALA A 149 -13.61 3.51 -10.72
C ALA A 149 -14.22 2.13 -11.01
N PRO A 150 -15.15 1.66 -10.17
CA PRO A 150 -15.80 0.38 -10.37
C PRO A 150 -16.67 0.39 -11.65
N GLN A 151 -16.77 -0.77 -12.33
CA GLN A 151 -17.70 -0.96 -13.43
C GLN A 151 -19.15 -0.94 -12.91
N PRO A 152 -20.10 -0.34 -13.65
CA PRO A 152 -20.00 0.30 -14.97
C PRO A 152 -19.64 1.79 -14.94
N PHE A 153 -19.25 2.36 -13.79
CA PHE A 153 -19.10 3.79 -13.58
C PHE A 153 -17.72 4.34 -13.99
N SER A 154 -16.86 3.54 -14.59
CA SER A 154 -15.50 3.93 -14.97
C SER A 154 -15.44 5.11 -15.96
N CYS A 155 -16.51 5.38 -16.69
CA CYS A 155 -16.60 6.51 -17.62
C CYS A 155 -16.97 7.84 -16.93
N LEU A 156 -17.50 7.80 -15.71
CA LEU A 156 -17.93 9.02 -15.00
C LEU A 156 -16.76 9.85 -14.45
N LEU A 157 -15.62 9.22 -14.22
CA LEU A 157 -14.42 9.91 -13.72
C LEU A 157 -13.78 10.80 -14.78
N TYR A 158 -13.88 10.42 -16.07
CA TYR A 158 -13.37 11.25 -17.18
C TYR A 158 -14.18 12.52 -17.40
N THR A 159 -15.42 12.56 -16.93
CA THR A 159 -16.26 13.76 -17.05
C THR A 159 -16.09 14.74 -15.92
N SER A 160 -15.63 14.30 -14.74
CA SER A 160 -15.30 15.21 -13.64
C SER A 160 -13.97 15.92 -13.85
N ASP A 161 -12.98 15.25 -14.46
CA ASP A 161 -11.68 15.86 -14.80
C ASP A 161 -11.78 16.84 -15.99
N ALA A 162 -12.86 16.82 -16.75
CA ALA A 162 -13.11 17.73 -17.85
C ALA A 162 -13.85 19.03 -17.43
N ALA A 163 -14.15 19.15 -16.14
CA ALA A 163 -14.89 20.30 -15.59
C ALA A 163 -13.98 21.32 -14.89
N ASP A 164 -12.68 21.07 -14.82
CA ASP A 164 -11.62 21.98 -14.38
C ASP A 164 -10.83 22.47 -15.62
#